data_a72d9cfe8cc71d13b5d1a932002e5be4
#
_entry.id   a72d9cfe8cc71d13b5d1a932002e5be4
#
_cell.length_a   1.000
_cell.length_b   1.000
_cell.length_c   1.000
_cell.angle_alpha   90.00
_cell.angle_beta   90.00
_cell.angle_gamma   90.00
#
_symmetry.space_group_name_H-M   'P 1'
#
loop_
_entity.id
_entity.type
_entity.pdbx_description
1 polymer ?
#
loop_
_entity_poly.entity_id
_entity_poly.type
_entity_poly.pdbx_seq_one_letter_code
_entity_poly.pdbx_strand_id
1 'polypeptide(L)'
;VSATPQTESPAGPLERLRGELLDLYGPEERPAVEEIVATVGRAATSRPRRDEPRRWDERDSVLITYADQIRASKEAPLRTLHRFLRTHLTGLVSAVHLLPIAPWSSDDGYAVTDHSGVDPALGTWDDVTAIAREYEVMLDVVMNHVSSDHPWLGGFLRDDPEFAGHFIEVEPGADLSLVVRPRATPLVTAFTSPGGERPLWTTFSSDQVDLNYRNPRVLARLIDIVLGYLDRGAGLLRLDAVGYAWKEPGTSCLNLPGAHRLVRALRAAVDAVSPHTAILTETNVAQPDNVAYFGDGRPEAHVVYQFSLPPLVLHAMLFGTTKRLAPWIDAFERPPAGCAFLDMLASHDGIGLMPAQGLLPEAEIADMVDAVVRHGGLVGVRDSPLGPRPYELNSTWFDALSDPNGGEPESLRIDRHLAANAIMLALAGIPGVYVHSMFGTPNDHAAVDETGIARRINRPRFTETELSAALGDPSSRARRVFDGYAALLRARAAHP
;
A
#
# COMPACT_ATOMS: atom_id res chain seq x y z
N VAL A 1 -24.10 -17.82 -45.69
CA VAL A 1 -22.80 -17.15 -45.53
C VAL A 1 -22.82 -16.50 -44.16
N SER A 2 -22.20 -17.19 -43.20
CA SER A 2 -22.05 -16.75 -41.81
C SER A 2 -20.84 -15.82 -41.76
N ALA A 3 -21.07 -14.53 -41.49
CA ALA A 3 -20.00 -13.60 -41.22
C ALA A 3 -19.40 -13.93 -39.80
N THR A 4 -18.17 -14.39 -39.80
CA THR A 4 -17.35 -14.52 -38.59
C THR A 4 -17.17 -13.12 -37.98
N PRO A 5 -17.43 -12.90 -36.70
CA PRO A 5 -17.11 -11.61 -36.09
C PRO A 5 -15.59 -11.42 -36.19
N GLN A 6 -15.17 -10.33 -36.83
CA GLN A 6 -13.78 -9.89 -36.76
C GLN A 6 -13.50 -9.53 -35.28
N THR A 7 -12.71 -10.35 -34.61
CA THR A 7 -12.12 -9.98 -33.34
C THR A 7 -11.17 -8.81 -33.63
N GLU A 8 -11.61 -7.58 -33.31
CA GLU A 8 -10.73 -6.41 -33.31
C GLU A 8 -9.51 -6.76 -32.46
N SER A 9 -8.32 -6.55 -33.01
CA SER A 9 -7.06 -6.68 -32.27
C SER A 9 -7.13 -5.76 -31.05
N PRO A 10 -6.83 -6.22 -29.84
CA PRO A 10 -6.97 -5.38 -28.65
C PRO A 10 -6.15 -4.10 -28.83
N ALA A 11 -6.75 -2.96 -28.56
CA ALA A 11 -6.15 -1.64 -28.69
C ALA A 11 -4.79 -1.60 -27.96
N GLY A 12 -3.77 -1.01 -28.58
CA GLY A 12 -2.46 -0.87 -27.96
C GLY A 12 -2.50 -0.03 -26.69
N PRO A 13 -1.47 -0.14 -25.79
CA PRO A 13 -1.48 0.55 -24.50
C PRO A 13 -1.70 2.07 -24.61
N LEU A 14 -1.08 2.75 -25.57
CA LEU A 14 -1.26 4.21 -25.77
C LEU A 14 -2.67 4.56 -26.25
N GLU A 15 -3.30 3.69 -27.02
CA GLU A 15 -4.68 3.88 -27.46
C GLU A 15 -5.67 3.66 -26.31
N ARG A 16 -5.43 2.65 -25.48
CA ARG A 16 -6.18 2.47 -24.21
C ARG A 16 -6.03 3.68 -23.30
N LEU A 17 -4.80 4.18 -23.11
CA LEU A 17 -4.55 5.39 -22.32
C LEU A 17 -5.38 6.57 -22.83
N ARG A 18 -5.33 6.84 -24.15
CA ARG A 18 -6.12 7.90 -24.77
C ARG A 18 -7.61 7.73 -24.52
N GLY A 19 -8.13 6.52 -24.68
CA GLY A 19 -9.54 6.21 -24.46
C GLY A 19 -9.96 6.48 -23.01
N GLU A 20 -9.24 5.95 -22.03
CA GLU A 20 -9.55 6.15 -20.61
C GLU A 20 -9.46 7.64 -20.19
N LEU A 21 -8.50 8.39 -20.75
CA LEU A 21 -8.39 9.83 -20.47
C LEU A 21 -9.52 10.65 -21.11
N LEU A 22 -9.93 10.33 -22.32
CA LEU A 22 -11.07 11.02 -22.97
C LEU A 22 -12.39 10.68 -22.27
N ASP A 23 -12.54 9.45 -21.78
CA ASP A 23 -13.70 9.03 -20.97
C ASP A 23 -13.73 9.74 -19.60
N LEU A 24 -12.55 10.08 -19.04
CA LEU A 24 -12.43 10.73 -17.74
C LEU A 24 -12.64 12.24 -17.82
N TYR A 25 -12.05 12.89 -18.82
CA TYR A 25 -11.97 14.36 -18.91
C TYR A 25 -12.89 14.98 -19.96
N GLY A 26 -13.40 14.19 -20.89
CA GLY A 26 -14.22 14.69 -22.00
C GLY A 26 -13.41 15.16 -23.21
N PRO A 27 -14.10 15.39 -24.34
CA PRO A 27 -13.47 15.80 -25.60
C PRO A 27 -12.90 17.23 -25.57
N GLU A 28 -13.37 18.07 -24.69
CA GLU A 28 -12.89 19.44 -24.47
C GLU A 28 -11.46 19.49 -23.94
N GLU A 29 -11.05 18.51 -23.15
CA GLU A 29 -9.70 18.36 -22.59
C GLU A 29 -8.75 17.57 -23.53
N ARG A 30 -9.15 17.30 -24.76
CA ARG A 30 -8.33 16.59 -25.75
C ARG A 30 -6.89 17.12 -25.86
N PRO A 31 -6.60 18.44 -25.86
CA PRO A 31 -5.23 18.92 -25.94
C PRO A 31 -4.36 18.42 -24.76
N ALA A 32 -4.87 18.46 -23.54
CA ALA A 32 -4.17 17.96 -22.36
C ALA A 32 -4.00 16.42 -22.41
N VAL A 33 -5.03 15.70 -22.88
CA VAL A 33 -4.97 14.25 -23.07
C VAL A 33 -3.88 13.86 -24.07
N GLU A 34 -3.80 14.53 -25.23
CA GLU A 34 -2.77 14.23 -26.23
C GLU A 34 -1.36 14.56 -25.72
N GLU A 35 -1.19 15.59 -24.89
CA GLU A 35 0.10 15.89 -24.25
C GLU A 35 0.54 14.76 -23.33
N ILE A 36 -0.36 14.25 -22.48
CA ILE A 36 -0.10 13.08 -21.61
C ILE A 36 0.28 11.86 -22.45
N VAL A 37 -0.52 11.53 -23.47
CA VAL A 37 -0.26 10.38 -24.35
C VAL A 37 1.09 10.52 -25.07
N ALA A 38 1.42 11.73 -25.55
CA ALA A 38 2.72 12.01 -26.18
C ALA A 38 3.89 11.86 -25.20
N THR A 39 3.73 12.29 -23.95
CA THR A 39 4.75 12.12 -22.89
C THR A 39 5.04 10.65 -22.63
N VAL A 40 3.99 9.85 -22.43
CA VAL A 40 4.11 8.39 -22.25
C VAL A 40 4.70 7.73 -23.49
N GLY A 41 4.29 8.14 -24.70
CA GLY A 41 4.83 7.65 -25.97
C GLY A 41 6.32 7.91 -26.13
N ARG A 42 6.80 9.11 -25.78
CA ARG A 42 8.24 9.43 -25.75
C ARG A 42 8.98 8.54 -24.76
N ALA A 43 8.46 8.38 -23.57
CA ALA A 43 9.04 7.52 -22.55
C ALA A 43 9.13 6.06 -23.00
N ALA A 44 8.10 5.55 -23.70
CA ALA A 44 8.06 4.19 -24.22
C ALA A 44 9.12 3.92 -25.31
N THR A 45 9.51 4.95 -26.07
CA THR A 45 10.52 4.81 -27.12
C THR A 45 11.96 5.01 -26.63
N SER A 46 12.17 5.68 -25.51
CA SER A 46 13.49 5.99 -24.98
C SER A 46 14.05 4.95 -24.01
N ARG A 47 13.24 3.96 -23.57
CA ARG A 47 13.64 2.96 -22.57
C ARG A 47 13.90 1.61 -23.21
N PRO A 48 14.90 0.84 -22.72
CA PRO A 48 15.05 -0.57 -23.09
C PRO A 48 13.83 -1.35 -22.60
N ARG A 49 13.16 -2.06 -23.50
CA ARG A 49 11.95 -2.83 -23.17
C ARG A 49 12.34 -4.23 -22.67
N ARG A 50 11.73 -4.64 -21.56
CA ARG A 50 11.48 -6.06 -21.28
C ARG A 50 10.07 -6.34 -21.83
N ASP A 51 10.00 -6.97 -23.00
CA ASP A 51 8.73 -7.13 -23.75
C ASP A 51 7.81 -8.20 -23.14
N GLU A 52 8.30 -9.02 -22.24
CA GLU A 52 7.49 -10.06 -21.61
C GLU A 52 6.72 -9.51 -20.39
N PRO A 53 5.40 -9.69 -20.33
CA PRO A 53 4.64 -9.36 -19.15
C PRO A 53 5.11 -10.22 -17.97
N ARG A 54 5.04 -9.64 -16.77
CA ARG A 54 5.41 -10.34 -15.53
C ARG A 54 4.51 -11.55 -15.33
N ARG A 55 5.12 -12.65 -14.92
CA ARG A 55 4.44 -13.86 -14.45
C ARG A 55 4.79 -14.07 -13.00
N TRP A 56 3.77 -14.43 -12.21
CA TRP A 56 3.92 -14.75 -10.81
C TRP A 56 4.05 -16.26 -10.63
N ASP A 57 4.94 -16.70 -9.75
CA ASP A 57 5.09 -18.11 -9.38
C ASP A 57 5.33 -18.25 -7.87
N GLU A 58 5.51 -19.48 -7.42
CA GLU A 58 5.71 -19.84 -6.01
C GLU A 58 6.96 -19.25 -5.37
N ARG A 59 7.91 -18.78 -6.16
CA ARG A 59 9.15 -18.14 -5.71
C ARG A 59 8.98 -16.64 -5.44
N ASP A 60 7.90 -16.07 -5.93
CA ASP A 60 7.61 -14.65 -5.68
C ASP A 60 7.19 -14.44 -4.24
N SER A 61 7.84 -13.47 -3.59
CA SER A 61 7.49 -12.96 -2.27
C SER A 61 8.04 -11.56 -2.08
N VAL A 62 7.33 -10.71 -1.35
CA VAL A 62 7.65 -9.31 -1.15
C VAL A 62 7.96 -9.06 0.32
N LEU A 63 9.18 -8.61 0.64
CA LEU A 63 9.48 -8.07 1.96
C LEU A 63 8.89 -6.66 2.05
N ILE A 64 8.07 -6.38 3.05
CA ILE A 64 7.55 -5.03 3.34
C ILE A 64 8.38 -4.43 4.47
N THR A 65 9.04 -3.29 4.24
CA THR A 65 9.91 -2.66 5.23
C THR A 65 10.09 -1.16 5.00
N TYR A 66 10.28 -0.40 6.07
CA TYR A 66 10.87 0.93 5.95
C TYR A 66 12.37 0.83 5.64
N ALA A 67 12.90 1.80 4.93
CA ALA A 67 14.32 1.87 4.62
C ALA A 67 15.20 1.95 5.89
N ASP A 68 14.67 2.57 6.95
CA ASP A 68 15.35 2.78 8.23
C ASP A 68 14.95 1.81 9.35
N GLN A 69 14.33 0.69 8.97
CA GLN A 69 13.92 -0.34 9.92
C GLN A 69 15.13 -0.99 10.62
N ILE A 70 16.26 -1.04 9.91
CA ILE A 70 17.55 -1.51 10.46
C ILE A 70 18.55 -0.39 10.25
N ARG A 71 19.19 0.07 11.34
CA ARG A 71 20.10 1.22 11.34
C ARG A 71 21.49 0.82 11.81
N ALA A 72 22.53 1.28 11.11
CA ALA A 72 23.90 1.25 11.56
C ALA A 72 24.41 2.67 11.87
N SER A 73 25.36 2.78 12.80
CA SER A 73 25.99 4.05 13.11
C SER A 73 26.77 4.57 11.91
N LYS A 74 26.55 5.84 11.52
CA LYS A 74 27.31 6.57 10.49
C LYS A 74 27.13 6.01 9.05
N GLU A 75 26.08 5.27 8.80
CA GLU A 75 25.75 4.78 7.47
C GLU A 75 24.29 5.13 7.10
N ALA A 76 24.06 5.40 5.82
CA ALA A 76 22.70 5.61 5.32
C ALA A 76 21.84 4.34 5.51
N PRO A 77 20.62 4.44 6.05
CA PRO A 77 19.75 3.30 6.31
C PRO A 77 19.53 2.37 5.11
N LEU A 78 19.35 2.91 3.91
CA LEU A 78 19.23 2.11 2.67
C LEU A 78 20.43 1.20 2.43
N ARG A 79 21.66 1.62 2.76
CA ARG A 79 22.87 0.79 2.64
C ARG A 79 22.89 -0.32 3.67
N THR A 80 22.52 0.01 4.90
CA THR A 80 22.40 -0.98 5.97
C THR A 80 21.34 -2.02 5.62
N LEU A 81 20.18 -1.58 5.15
CA LEU A 81 19.12 -2.48 4.67
C LEU A 81 19.62 -3.37 3.53
N HIS A 82 20.28 -2.80 2.51
CA HIS A 82 20.81 -3.58 1.38
C HIS A 82 21.80 -4.67 1.85
N ARG A 83 22.70 -4.34 2.77
CA ARG A 83 23.61 -5.32 3.37
C ARG A 83 22.87 -6.41 4.13
N PHE A 84 21.83 -6.06 4.90
CA PHE A 84 20.99 -7.03 5.60
C PHE A 84 20.28 -7.96 4.61
N LEU A 85 19.68 -7.43 3.54
CA LEU A 85 19.03 -8.22 2.48
C LEU A 85 19.98 -9.26 1.90
N ARG A 86 21.19 -8.85 1.52
CA ARG A 86 22.22 -9.73 0.96
C ARG A 86 22.69 -10.81 1.95
N THR A 87 22.82 -10.45 3.22
CA THR A 87 23.37 -11.36 4.23
C THR A 87 22.34 -12.40 4.68
N HIS A 88 21.06 -12.03 4.78
CA HIS A 88 20.06 -12.86 5.43
C HIS A 88 18.92 -13.29 4.54
N LEU A 89 18.57 -12.55 3.46
CA LEU A 89 17.36 -12.75 2.69
C LEU A 89 17.59 -13.16 1.24
N THR A 90 18.84 -13.30 0.79
CA THR A 90 19.15 -13.81 -0.55
C THR A 90 18.52 -15.18 -0.77
N GLY A 91 17.69 -15.31 -1.81
CA GLY A 91 16.95 -16.54 -2.14
C GLY A 91 15.76 -16.85 -1.22
N LEU A 92 15.40 -15.95 -0.30
CA LEU A 92 14.19 -16.06 0.53
C LEU A 92 13.07 -15.16 0.02
N VAL A 93 13.39 -13.97 -0.47
CA VAL A 93 12.43 -13.01 -1.04
C VAL A 93 12.88 -12.59 -2.42
N SER A 94 11.92 -12.35 -3.33
CA SER A 94 12.18 -11.91 -4.71
C SER A 94 12.06 -10.40 -4.87
N ALA A 95 11.28 -9.75 -4.02
CA ALA A 95 11.01 -8.33 -4.08
C ALA A 95 11.10 -7.65 -2.70
N VAL A 96 11.35 -6.35 -2.71
CA VAL A 96 11.37 -5.50 -1.51
C VAL A 96 10.46 -4.29 -1.72
N HIS A 97 9.43 -4.18 -0.90
CA HIS A 97 8.63 -2.98 -0.79
C HIS A 97 9.33 -2.01 0.16
N LEU A 98 9.95 -1.00 -0.40
CA LEU A 98 10.45 0.15 0.35
C LEU A 98 9.27 1.08 0.62
N LEU A 99 8.76 1.07 1.85
CA LEU A 99 7.75 2.03 2.31
C LEU A 99 8.28 3.46 2.12
N PRO A 100 7.44 4.50 2.09
CA PRO A 100 7.79 5.79 1.50
C PRO A 100 9.22 6.26 1.81
N ILE A 101 9.98 6.52 0.74
CA ILE A 101 11.38 6.96 0.81
C ILE A 101 11.57 8.43 0.46
N ALA A 102 10.52 9.09 -0.03
CA ALA A 102 10.56 10.50 -0.39
C ALA A 102 10.66 11.39 0.85
N PRO A 103 11.15 12.64 0.75
CA PRO A 103 11.05 13.63 1.82
C PRO A 103 9.60 13.87 2.25
N TRP A 104 9.34 14.00 3.53
CA TRP A 104 8.02 14.06 4.12
C TRP A 104 7.94 14.95 5.37
N SER A 105 6.74 15.32 5.77
CA SER A 105 6.46 16.14 6.97
C SER A 105 5.81 15.33 8.09
N SER A 106 4.94 14.37 7.77
CA SER A 106 4.21 13.57 8.76
C SER A 106 3.80 12.19 8.22
N ASP A 107 3.09 11.41 9.07
CA ASP A 107 2.52 10.08 8.77
C ASP A 107 3.55 9.07 8.26
N ASP A 108 4.78 9.13 8.82
CA ASP A 108 5.87 8.18 8.51
C ASP A 108 6.17 8.02 7.01
N GLY A 109 6.11 9.15 6.26
CA GLY A 109 6.43 9.19 4.85
C GLY A 109 5.25 9.42 3.92
N TYR A 110 4.00 9.31 4.41
CA TYR A 110 2.81 9.47 3.57
C TYR A 110 2.36 10.92 3.37
N ALA A 111 2.91 11.90 4.09
CA ALA A 111 2.76 13.32 3.77
C ALA A 111 3.99 13.81 2.99
N VAL A 112 4.02 13.50 1.69
CA VAL A 112 5.19 13.73 0.81
C VAL A 112 5.38 15.23 0.53
N THR A 113 6.61 15.73 0.73
CA THR A 113 7.00 17.11 0.39
C THR A 113 7.72 17.23 -0.95
N ASP A 114 8.34 16.14 -1.43
CA ASP A 114 9.02 16.09 -2.74
C ASP A 114 9.05 14.64 -3.27
N HIS A 115 8.31 14.36 -4.32
CA HIS A 115 8.28 13.03 -4.95
C HIS A 115 9.52 12.73 -5.80
N SER A 116 10.34 13.72 -6.12
CA SER A 116 11.51 13.53 -6.99
C SER A 116 12.75 13.03 -6.24
N GLY A 117 12.78 13.26 -4.92
CA GLY A 117 13.91 12.98 -4.04
C GLY A 117 13.76 11.68 -3.25
N VAL A 118 14.90 11.24 -2.70
CA VAL A 118 14.95 10.32 -1.54
C VAL A 118 15.23 11.18 -0.31
N ASP A 119 14.57 10.91 0.82
CA ASP A 119 14.87 11.60 2.07
C ASP A 119 16.36 11.46 2.39
N PRO A 120 17.11 12.59 2.51
CA PRO A 120 18.53 12.56 2.80
C PRO A 120 18.90 11.79 4.07
N ALA A 121 17.98 11.64 5.01
CA ALA A 121 18.17 10.81 6.20
C ALA A 121 18.16 9.30 5.90
N LEU A 122 17.60 8.87 4.76
CA LEU A 122 17.52 7.46 4.36
C LEU A 122 18.65 7.07 3.40
N GLY A 123 19.07 7.96 2.52
CA GLY A 123 20.08 7.70 1.51
C GLY A 123 19.84 8.44 0.19
N THR A 124 20.12 7.79 -0.91
CA THR A 124 20.04 8.36 -2.26
C THR A 124 19.38 7.42 -3.25
N TRP A 125 19.01 7.92 -4.44
CA TRP A 125 18.54 7.06 -5.54
C TRP A 125 19.56 6.01 -5.98
N ASP A 126 20.86 6.26 -5.82
CA ASP A 126 21.89 5.26 -6.12
C ASP A 126 21.80 4.07 -5.16
N ASP A 127 21.45 4.31 -3.90
CA ASP A 127 21.26 3.26 -2.89
C ASP A 127 20.00 2.42 -3.22
N VAL A 128 18.90 3.05 -3.65
CA VAL A 128 17.69 2.36 -4.14
C VAL A 128 18.00 1.54 -5.39
N THR A 129 18.72 2.13 -6.36
CA THR A 129 19.11 1.44 -7.59
C THR A 129 20.05 0.24 -7.32
N ALA A 130 20.90 0.35 -6.30
CA ALA A 130 21.73 -0.78 -5.86
C ALA A 130 20.88 -1.97 -5.38
N ILE A 131 19.80 -1.72 -4.62
CA ILE A 131 18.83 -2.76 -4.23
C ILE A 131 18.10 -3.30 -5.48
N ALA A 132 17.68 -2.43 -6.40
CA ALA A 132 16.94 -2.80 -7.61
C ALA A 132 17.73 -3.67 -8.60
N ARG A 133 19.06 -3.77 -8.46
CA ARG A 133 19.89 -4.70 -9.25
C ARG A 133 19.81 -6.15 -8.78
N GLU A 134 19.40 -6.38 -7.53
CA GLU A 134 19.41 -7.69 -6.89
C GLU A 134 18.00 -8.17 -6.53
N TYR A 135 17.05 -7.24 -6.33
CA TYR A 135 15.67 -7.50 -5.97
C TYR A 135 14.73 -6.66 -6.85
N GLU A 136 13.53 -7.15 -7.08
CA GLU A 136 12.47 -6.27 -7.59
C GLU A 136 12.10 -5.26 -6.51
N VAL A 137 12.11 -3.98 -6.84
CA VAL A 137 11.76 -2.91 -5.89
C VAL A 137 10.33 -2.46 -6.11
N MET A 138 9.54 -2.45 -5.01
CA MET A 138 8.24 -1.82 -4.96
C MET A 138 8.37 -0.45 -4.30
N LEU A 139 7.80 0.58 -4.94
CA LEU A 139 7.73 1.94 -4.41
C LEU A 139 6.28 2.39 -4.25
N ASP A 140 6.04 3.19 -3.21
CA ASP A 140 4.74 3.84 -3.00
C ASP A 140 4.56 5.03 -3.93
N VAL A 141 3.43 5.05 -4.62
CA VAL A 141 2.90 6.21 -5.34
C VAL A 141 1.81 6.82 -4.46
N VAL A 142 2.18 7.77 -3.60
CA VAL A 142 1.23 8.50 -2.77
C VAL A 142 0.48 9.46 -3.68
N MET A 143 -0.68 9.03 -4.17
CA MET A 143 -1.38 9.75 -5.23
C MET A 143 -2.55 10.58 -4.74
N ASN A 144 -3.17 10.24 -3.60
CA ASN A 144 -4.37 10.94 -3.15
C ASN A 144 -4.08 12.36 -2.68
N HIS A 145 -2.92 12.60 -2.06
CA HIS A 145 -2.59 13.84 -1.36
C HIS A 145 -1.10 14.14 -1.39
N VAL A 146 -0.74 15.34 -1.00
CA VAL A 146 0.63 15.78 -0.71
C VAL A 146 0.68 16.45 0.66
N SER A 147 1.88 16.64 1.21
CA SER A 147 2.10 17.43 2.43
C SER A 147 1.61 18.87 2.28
N SER A 148 1.20 19.48 3.38
CA SER A 148 0.94 20.93 3.45
C SER A 148 2.20 21.75 3.17
N ASP A 149 3.40 21.19 3.31
CA ASP A 149 4.67 21.82 2.97
C ASP A 149 5.09 21.59 1.51
N HIS A 150 4.28 20.88 0.70
CA HIS A 150 4.62 20.61 -0.68
C HIS A 150 4.64 21.89 -1.53
N PRO A 151 5.65 22.12 -2.40
CA PRO A 151 5.76 23.31 -3.23
C PRO A 151 4.53 23.60 -4.09
N TRP A 152 3.79 22.57 -4.52
CA TRP A 152 2.55 22.74 -5.29
C TRP A 152 1.48 23.48 -4.49
N LEU A 153 1.32 23.17 -3.19
CA LEU A 153 0.36 23.86 -2.33
C LEU A 153 0.79 25.33 -2.15
N GLY A 154 2.07 25.58 -1.89
CA GLY A 154 2.60 26.92 -1.79
C GLY A 154 2.35 27.76 -3.06
N GLY A 155 2.52 27.16 -4.26
CA GLY A 155 2.18 27.81 -5.53
C GLY A 155 0.69 28.08 -5.66
N PHE A 156 -0.15 27.08 -5.38
CA PHE A 156 -1.61 27.21 -5.41
C PHE A 156 -2.14 28.31 -4.49
N LEU A 157 -1.63 28.40 -3.27
CA LEU A 157 -2.03 29.44 -2.30
C LEU A 157 -1.59 30.84 -2.69
N ARG A 158 -0.58 30.99 -3.56
CA ARG A 158 -0.13 32.28 -4.13
C ARG A 158 -0.76 32.58 -5.48
N ASP A 159 -1.78 31.82 -5.89
CA ASP A 159 -2.45 31.94 -7.19
C ASP A 159 -1.51 31.84 -8.41
N ASP A 160 -0.44 31.01 -8.29
CA ASP A 160 0.44 30.72 -9.41
C ASP A 160 -0.34 29.93 -10.47
N PRO A 161 -0.41 30.43 -11.74
CA PRO A 161 -1.15 29.77 -12.82
C PRO A 161 -0.71 28.33 -13.10
N GLU A 162 0.53 27.96 -12.79
CA GLU A 162 1.05 26.61 -12.95
C GLU A 162 0.27 25.62 -12.07
N PHE A 163 -0.13 26.03 -10.86
CA PHE A 163 -0.80 25.17 -9.88
C PHE A 163 -2.30 25.45 -9.77
N ALA A 164 -2.87 26.26 -10.65
CA ALA A 164 -4.31 26.52 -10.65
C ALA A 164 -5.10 25.20 -10.73
N GLY A 165 -6.05 25.02 -9.81
CA GLY A 165 -6.91 23.83 -9.74
C GLY A 165 -6.21 22.53 -9.37
N HIS A 166 -5.00 22.55 -8.79
CA HIS A 166 -4.31 21.34 -8.32
C HIS A 166 -4.92 20.73 -7.06
N PHE A 167 -5.58 21.54 -6.25
CA PHE A 167 -6.20 21.13 -4.99
C PHE A 167 -7.70 21.32 -5.04
N ILE A 168 -8.42 20.61 -4.16
CA ILE A 168 -9.87 20.63 -4.10
C ILE A 168 -10.27 21.68 -3.06
N GLU A 169 -10.75 22.81 -3.55
CA GLU A 169 -11.37 23.85 -2.72
C GLU A 169 -12.83 23.49 -2.49
N VAL A 170 -13.25 23.50 -1.23
CA VAL A 170 -14.61 23.08 -0.86
C VAL A 170 -15.53 24.29 -0.86
N GLU A 171 -16.51 24.27 -1.76
CA GLU A 171 -17.50 25.35 -1.88
C GLU A 171 -18.39 25.43 -0.64
N PRO A 172 -18.77 26.64 -0.21
CA PRO A 172 -19.71 26.81 0.87
C PRO A 172 -21.05 26.10 0.59
N GLY A 173 -21.46 25.21 1.50
CA GLY A 173 -22.69 24.44 1.37
C GLY A 173 -22.57 23.16 0.56
N ALA A 174 -21.37 22.72 0.17
CA ALA A 174 -21.15 21.42 -0.44
C ALA A 174 -21.68 20.29 0.48
N ASP A 175 -22.39 19.33 -0.11
CA ASP A 175 -22.88 18.16 0.64
C ASP A 175 -21.75 17.15 0.86
N LEU A 176 -21.25 17.10 2.08
CA LEU A 176 -20.20 16.19 2.52
C LEU A 176 -20.73 15.10 3.46
N SER A 177 -22.04 14.99 3.65
CA SER A 177 -22.67 14.11 4.63
C SER A 177 -22.46 12.63 4.36
N LEU A 178 -22.26 12.25 3.10
CA LEU A 178 -22.06 10.85 2.67
C LEU A 178 -20.57 10.46 2.57
N VAL A 179 -19.64 11.42 2.72
CA VAL A 179 -18.21 11.16 2.52
C VAL A 179 -17.68 10.16 3.55
N VAL A 180 -17.13 9.06 3.06
CA VAL A 180 -16.47 8.05 3.91
C VAL A 180 -15.11 8.56 4.33
N ARG A 181 -14.86 8.52 5.65
CA ARG A 181 -13.63 9.03 6.26
C ARG A 181 -12.88 7.91 6.96
N PRO A 182 -11.59 7.72 6.64
CA PRO A 182 -10.77 6.72 7.32
C PRO A 182 -10.26 7.19 8.68
N ARG A 183 -10.34 8.50 8.94
CA ARG A 183 -9.84 9.16 10.17
C ARG A 183 -10.93 10.03 10.80
N ALA A 184 -10.79 10.31 12.10
CA ALA A 184 -11.66 11.23 12.83
C ALA A 184 -11.21 12.70 12.74
N THR A 185 -10.20 13.02 11.91
CA THR A 185 -9.70 14.38 11.67
C THR A 185 -10.69 15.20 10.82
N PRO A 186 -10.67 16.55 10.86
CA PRO A 186 -11.50 17.36 9.97
C PRO A 186 -11.27 17.03 8.50
N LEU A 187 -12.37 16.91 7.72
CA LEU A 187 -12.31 16.65 6.27
C LEU A 187 -11.88 17.88 5.47
N VAL A 188 -12.09 19.06 6.01
CA VAL A 188 -11.77 20.34 5.39
C VAL A 188 -10.88 21.13 6.32
N THR A 189 -9.75 21.60 5.81
CA THR A 189 -8.80 22.45 6.55
C THR A 189 -8.68 23.80 5.87
N ALA A 190 -8.75 24.87 6.64
CA ALA A 190 -8.54 26.23 6.14
C ALA A 190 -7.04 26.54 6.03
N PHE A 191 -6.61 26.99 4.85
CA PHE A 191 -5.23 27.40 4.59
C PHE A 191 -5.18 28.90 4.28
N THR A 192 -4.23 29.62 4.89
CA THR A 192 -4.05 31.03 4.67
C THR A 192 -3.44 31.31 3.29
N SER A 193 -4.08 32.19 2.51
CA SER A 193 -3.57 32.72 1.26
C SER A 193 -3.57 34.25 1.24
N PRO A 194 -2.89 34.90 0.29
CA PRO A 194 -2.96 36.38 0.16
C PRO A 194 -4.37 36.92 -0.04
N GLY A 195 -5.26 36.10 -0.64
CA GLY A 195 -6.68 36.44 -0.87
C GLY A 195 -7.61 36.13 0.31
N GLY A 196 -7.11 35.54 1.40
CA GLY A 196 -7.91 35.11 2.54
C GLY A 196 -7.74 33.58 2.80
N GLU A 197 -8.61 33.05 3.64
CA GLU A 197 -8.59 31.61 3.94
C GLU A 197 -9.22 30.80 2.79
N ARG A 198 -8.58 29.69 2.44
CA ARG A 198 -9.06 28.72 1.43
C ARG A 198 -9.36 27.40 2.10
N PRO A 199 -10.61 26.92 2.10
CA PRO A 199 -11.01 25.64 2.67
C PRO A 199 -10.66 24.51 1.71
N LEU A 200 -9.62 23.74 2.01
CA LEU A 200 -9.15 22.65 1.17
C LEU A 200 -9.54 21.28 1.74
N TRP A 201 -9.73 20.32 0.86
CA TRP A 201 -10.05 18.95 1.20
C TRP A 201 -8.84 18.22 1.78
N THR A 202 -9.03 17.55 2.94
CA THR A 202 -7.98 16.84 3.69
C THR A 202 -8.53 15.52 4.22
N THR A 203 -8.55 14.50 3.39
CA THR A 203 -9.17 13.18 3.71
C THR A 203 -8.56 12.55 4.96
N PHE A 204 -7.24 12.61 5.14
CA PHE A 204 -6.52 11.89 6.18
C PHE A 204 -6.11 12.77 7.37
N SER A 205 -5.50 13.91 7.11
CA SER A 205 -5.08 14.88 8.14
C SER A 205 -4.92 16.26 7.55
N SER A 206 -4.85 17.29 8.40
CA SER A 206 -4.62 18.68 7.97
C SER A 206 -3.29 18.87 7.23
N ASP A 207 -2.33 17.97 7.40
CA ASP A 207 -1.05 17.97 6.68
C ASP A 207 -1.07 17.16 5.37
N GLN A 208 -2.16 16.49 5.06
CA GLN A 208 -2.32 15.67 3.84
C GLN A 208 -3.41 16.28 2.97
N VAL A 209 -3.02 17.19 2.07
CA VAL A 209 -3.94 18.00 1.23
C VAL A 209 -4.24 17.27 -0.06
N ASP A 210 -5.52 16.98 -0.31
CA ASP A 210 -5.97 16.13 -1.40
C ASP A 210 -5.81 16.80 -2.77
N LEU A 211 -5.30 16.03 -3.72
CA LEU A 211 -5.09 16.45 -5.11
C LEU A 211 -6.38 16.38 -5.92
N ASN A 212 -6.54 17.32 -6.84
CA ASN A 212 -7.71 17.43 -7.70
C ASN A 212 -7.50 16.74 -9.06
N TYR A 213 -7.82 15.47 -9.15
CA TYR A 213 -7.72 14.71 -10.40
C TYR A 213 -8.78 15.06 -11.45
N ARG A 214 -9.72 15.97 -11.18
CA ARG A 214 -10.56 16.58 -12.23
C ARG A 214 -9.75 17.49 -13.16
N ASN A 215 -8.57 17.94 -12.70
CA ASN A 215 -7.61 18.66 -13.51
C ASN A 215 -6.61 17.69 -14.15
N PRO A 216 -6.59 17.52 -15.48
CA PRO A 216 -5.69 16.60 -16.18
C PRO A 216 -4.20 16.91 -15.94
N ARG A 217 -3.84 18.15 -15.59
CA ARG A 217 -2.45 18.52 -15.24
C ARG A 217 -1.96 17.82 -13.99
N VAL A 218 -2.84 17.53 -13.03
CA VAL A 218 -2.49 16.78 -11.81
C VAL A 218 -2.12 15.34 -12.17
N LEU A 219 -2.90 14.69 -13.05
CA LEU A 219 -2.56 13.36 -13.54
C LEU A 219 -1.28 13.36 -14.37
N ALA A 220 -1.03 14.39 -15.18
CA ALA A 220 0.22 14.52 -15.91
C ALA A 220 1.43 14.55 -14.97
N ARG A 221 1.36 15.32 -13.87
CA ARG A 221 2.41 15.34 -12.83
C ARG A 221 2.60 13.97 -12.17
N LEU A 222 1.52 13.27 -11.87
CA LEU A 222 1.60 11.92 -11.31
C LEU A 222 2.28 10.95 -12.29
N ILE A 223 1.95 11.02 -13.57
CA ILE A 223 2.60 10.21 -14.61
C ILE A 223 4.09 10.51 -14.68
N ASP A 224 4.51 11.78 -14.61
CA ASP A 224 5.93 12.13 -14.57
C ASP A 224 6.66 11.52 -13.36
N ILE A 225 6.01 11.51 -12.18
CA ILE A 225 6.53 10.84 -10.97
C ILE A 225 6.69 9.34 -11.21
N VAL A 226 5.65 8.69 -11.74
CA VAL A 226 5.67 7.25 -12.06
C VAL A 226 6.79 6.95 -13.07
N LEU A 227 6.92 7.72 -14.13
CA LEU A 227 8.00 7.57 -15.11
C LEU A 227 9.38 7.70 -14.46
N GLY A 228 9.54 8.65 -13.53
CA GLY A 228 10.75 8.82 -12.75
C GLY A 228 11.10 7.60 -11.89
N TYR A 229 10.11 6.93 -11.29
CA TYR A 229 10.32 5.70 -10.51
C TYR A 229 10.71 4.52 -11.41
N LEU A 230 10.10 4.41 -12.60
CA LEU A 230 10.48 3.41 -13.59
C LEU A 230 11.94 3.58 -14.06
N ASP A 231 12.41 4.83 -14.25
CA ASP A 231 13.81 5.13 -14.62
C ASP A 231 14.81 4.67 -13.55
N ARG A 232 14.37 4.56 -12.32
CA ARG A 232 15.18 4.15 -11.17
C ARG A 232 15.08 2.67 -10.85
N GLY A 233 14.33 1.91 -11.66
CA GLY A 233 14.26 0.46 -11.59
C GLY A 233 13.11 -0.07 -10.72
N ALA A 234 12.06 0.72 -10.46
CA ALA A 234 10.86 0.21 -9.81
C ALA A 234 10.22 -0.89 -10.68
N GLY A 235 10.12 -2.11 -10.13
CA GLY A 235 9.45 -3.25 -10.75
C GLY A 235 7.98 -3.39 -10.32
N LEU A 236 7.61 -2.77 -9.18
CA LEU A 236 6.24 -2.69 -8.69
C LEU A 236 5.95 -1.27 -8.21
N LEU A 237 4.70 -0.84 -8.40
CA LEU A 237 4.19 0.45 -7.97
C LEU A 237 2.96 0.21 -7.08
N ARG A 238 3.01 0.61 -5.81
CA ARG A 238 1.85 0.57 -4.92
C ARG A 238 1.12 1.91 -4.98
N LEU A 239 -0.10 1.91 -5.49
CA LEU A 239 -0.96 3.08 -5.50
C LEU A 239 -1.62 3.23 -4.13
N ASP A 240 -1.06 4.13 -3.32
CA ASP A 240 -1.54 4.39 -1.97
C ASP A 240 -2.87 5.12 -1.98
N ALA A 241 -3.80 4.65 -1.12
CA ALA A 241 -5.11 5.27 -0.89
C ALA A 241 -5.92 5.57 -2.16
N VAL A 242 -5.73 4.79 -3.23
CA VAL A 242 -6.28 5.08 -4.56
C VAL A 242 -7.81 5.19 -4.59
N GLY A 243 -8.50 4.48 -3.71
CA GLY A 243 -9.96 4.55 -3.58
C GLY A 243 -10.50 5.95 -3.28
N TYR A 244 -9.68 6.80 -2.67
CA TYR A 244 -10.03 8.18 -2.34
C TYR A 244 -9.62 9.20 -3.41
N ALA A 245 -8.94 8.80 -4.50
CA ALA A 245 -8.36 9.76 -5.44
C ALA A 245 -9.40 10.60 -6.21
N TRP A 246 -10.64 10.16 -6.33
CA TRP A 246 -11.69 10.88 -7.05
C TRP A 246 -12.80 11.35 -6.12
N LYS A 247 -13.10 12.68 -6.10
CA LYS A 247 -14.10 13.27 -5.21
C LYS A 247 -15.30 13.84 -5.99
N GLU A 248 -16.49 13.51 -5.49
CA GLU A 248 -17.77 14.06 -5.94
C GLU A 248 -18.65 14.35 -4.72
N PRO A 249 -18.79 15.64 -4.31
CA PRO A 249 -19.71 16.02 -3.24
C PRO A 249 -21.10 15.40 -3.45
N GLY A 250 -21.76 14.98 -2.37
CA GLY A 250 -23.02 14.25 -2.44
C GLY A 250 -22.88 12.73 -2.66
N THR A 251 -21.63 12.21 -2.68
CA THR A 251 -21.34 10.78 -2.77
C THR A 251 -20.44 10.32 -1.62
N SER A 252 -20.11 9.01 -1.58
CA SER A 252 -19.14 8.45 -0.61
C SER A 252 -17.72 8.97 -0.79
N CYS A 253 -17.37 9.53 -1.95
CA CYS A 253 -16.00 9.88 -2.35
C CYS A 253 -15.00 8.74 -2.16
N LEU A 254 -15.45 7.49 -2.26
CA LEU A 254 -14.65 6.28 -2.12
C LEU A 254 -15.02 5.29 -3.22
N ASN A 255 -14.01 4.75 -3.91
CA ASN A 255 -14.14 3.78 -5.01
C ASN A 255 -15.10 4.24 -6.12
N LEU A 256 -15.13 5.54 -6.41
CA LEU A 256 -15.96 6.07 -7.47
C LEU A 256 -15.44 5.66 -8.87
N PRO A 257 -16.30 5.65 -9.90
CA PRO A 257 -15.89 5.30 -11.26
C PRO A 257 -14.68 6.09 -11.78
N GLY A 258 -14.51 7.34 -11.34
CA GLY A 258 -13.33 8.16 -11.65
C GLY A 258 -12.04 7.59 -11.09
N ALA A 259 -12.05 7.04 -9.86
CA ALA A 259 -10.87 6.38 -9.27
C ALA A 259 -10.46 5.13 -10.07
N HIS A 260 -11.41 4.29 -10.47
CA HIS A 260 -11.17 3.14 -11.35
C HIS A 260 -10.57 3.56 -12.70
N ARG A 261 -11.08 4.64 -13.31
CA ARG A 261 -10.53 5.16 -14.57
C ARG A 261 -9.10 5.68 -14.42
N LEU A 262 -8.76 6.32 -13.28
CA LEU A 262 -7.39 6.72 -12.99
C LEU A 262 -6.46 5.50 -12.95
N VAL A 263 -6.88 4.40 -12.31
CA VAL A 263 -6.09 3.15 -12.27
C VAL A 263 -5.91 2.58 -13.67
N ARG A 264 -6.97 2.53 -14.51
CA ARG A 264 -6.87 2.07 -15.90
C ARG A 264 -5.95 2.92 -16.75
N ALA A 265 -6.00 4.25 -16.58
CA ALA A 265 -5.10 5.16 -17.28
C ALA A 265 -3.63 4.94 -16.86
N LEU A 266 -3.36 4.84 -15.54
CA LEU A 266 -2.01 4.53 -15.04
C LEU A 266 -1.53 3.16 -15.51
N ARG A 267 -2.41 2.14 -15.48
CA ARG A 267 -2.11 0.80 -16.01
C ARG A 267 -1.71 0.87 -17.47
N ALA A 268 -2.47 1.57 -18.31
CA ALA A 268 -2.18 1.70 -19.73
C ALA A 268 -0.87 2.47 -19.97
N ALA A 269 -0.58 3.50 -19.17
CA ALA A 269 0.68 4.24 -19.22
C ALA A 269 1.88 3.35 -18.87
N VAL A 270 1.78 2.58 -17.78
CA VAL A 270 2.83 1.65 -17.36
C VAL A 270 3.02 0.53 -18.37
N ASP A 271 1.95 -0.08 -18.87
CA ASP A 271 2.01 -1.12 -19.91
C ASP A 271 2.71 -0.63 -21.20
N ALA A 272 2.55 0.66 -21.55
CA ALA A 272 3.19 1.26 -22.71
C ALA A 272 4.71 1.40 -22.53
N VAL A 273 5.16 1.72 -21.31
CA VAL A 273 6.56 2.08 -21.01
C VAL A 273 7.35 0.90 -20.48
N SER A 274 6.77 0.12 -19.58
CA SER A 274 7.39 -1.00 -18.89
C SER A 274 6.38 -2.13 -18.65
N PRO A 275 6.09 -2.98 -19.65
CA PRO A 275 5.11 -4.06 -19.53
C PRO A 275 5.40 -5.07 -18.40
N HIS A 276 6.64 -5.10 -17.94
CA HIS A 276 7.06 -5.96 -16.82
C HIS A 276 6.72 -5.36 -15.44
N THR A 277 6.51 -4.06 -15.34
CA THR A 277 6.18 -3.41 -14.06
C THR A 277 4.73 -3.67 -13.67
N ALA A 278 4.52 -4.06 -12.43
CA ALA A 278 3.18 -4.31 -11.90
C ALA A 278 2.67 -3.12 -11.08
N ILE A 279 1.35 -2.87 -11.19
CA ILE A 279 0.61 -1.94 -10.33
C ILE A 279 -0.13 -2.74 -9.28
N LEU A 280 0.04 -2.34 -8.02
CA LEU A 280 -0.69 -2.82 -6.86
C LEU A 280 -1.57 -1.68 -6.33
N THR A 281 -2.87 -1.95 -6.13
CA THR A 281 -3.80 -0.98 -5.49
C THR A 281 -3.93 -1.24 -4.00
N GLU A 282 -3.84 -0.16 -3.21
CA GLU A 282 -4.14 -0.19 -1.78
C GLU A 282 -5.55 0.35 -1.54
N THR A 283 -6.47 -0.56 -1.14
CA THR A 283 -7.88 -0.28 -0.89
C THR A 283 -8.36 -1.11 0.30
N ASN A 284 -8.25 -0.54 1.50
CA ASN A 284 -8.67 -1.20 2.75
C ASN A 284 -10.21 -1.06 2.95
N VAL A 285 -10.98 -1.78 2.13
CA VAL A 285 -12.44 -1.75 2.06
C VAL A 285 -13.00 -3.17 2.06
N ALA A 286 -14.34 -3.31 1.99
CA ALA A 286 -14.98 -4.61 1.85
C ALA A 286 -14.48 -5.37 0.61
N GLN A 287 -14.42 -6.71 0.69
CA GLN A 287 -13.81 -7.54 -0.36
C GLN A 287 -14.38 -7.30 -1.77
N PRO A 288 -15.70 -7.16 -2.00
CA PRO A 288 -16.21 -6.89 -3.34
C PRO A 288 -15.65 -5.61 -3.98
N ASP A 289 -15.56 -4.53 -3.19
CA ASP A 289 -15.03 -3.26 -3.66
C ASP A 289 -13.51 -3.33 -3.92
N ASN A 290 -12.79 -4.08 -3.09
CA ASN A 290 -11.36 -4.29 -3.24
C ASN A 290 -11.02 -5.11 -4.50
N VAL A 291 -11.69 -6.23 -4.74
CA VAL A 291 -11.44 -7.09 -5.92
C VAL A 291 -11.90 -6.44 -7.23
N ALA A 292 -12.80 -5.45 -7.17
CA ALA A 292 -13.21 -4.68 -8.35
C ALA A 292 -12.03 -3.98 -9.04
N TYR A 293 -10.94 -3.71 -8.34
CA TYR A 293 -9.72 -3.14 -8.91
C TYR A 293 -8.91 -4.09 -9.81
N PHE A 294 -9.29 -5.34 -9.95
CA PHE A 294 -8.81 -6.16 -11.07
C PHE A 294 -9.45 -5.77 -12.41
N GLY A 295 -10.58 -5.05 -12.37
CA GLY A 295 -11.36 -4.60 -13.51
C GLY A 295 -12.44 -5.57 -13.93
N ASP A 296 -13.44 -5.04 -14.62
CA ASP A 296 -14.64 -5.72 -15.13
C ASP A 296 -14.51 -6.09 -16.63
N GLY A 297 -13.40 -6.74 -17.01
CA GLY A 297 -13.05 -7.03 -18.39
C GLY A 297 -12.17 -5.96 -19.05
N ARG A 298 -11.91 -4.85 -18.36
CA ARG A 298 -10.89 -3.86 -18.71
C ARG A 298 -9.77 -3.91 -17.67
N PRO A 299 -8.48 -4.07 -18.06
CA PRO A 299 -7.38 -4.21 -17.12
C PRO A 299 -7.23 -2.97 -16.22
N GLU A 300 -7.25 -3.18 -14.89
CA GLU A 300 -6.93 -2.18 -13.87
C GLU A 300 -5.63 -2.54 -13.16
N ALA A 301 -5.63 -2.91 -11.87
CA ALA A 301 -4.43 -3.34 -11.19
C ALA A 301 -3.94 -4.71 -11.69
N HIS A 302 -2.64 -4.95 -11.59
CA HIS A 302 -2.04 -6.26 -11.74
C HIS A 302 -2.17 -7.07 -10.45
N VAL A 303 -2.04 -6.37 -9.33
CA VAL A 303 -2.05 -6.95 -7.99
C VAL A 303 -3.02 -6.17 -7.12
N VAL A 304 -3.75 -6.89 -6.28
CA VAL A 304 -4.68 -6.33 -5.29
C VAL A 304 -4.34 -6.95 -3.94
N TYR A 305 -4.33 -6.15 -2.88
CA TYR A 305 -4.13 -6.67 -1.53
C TYR A 305 -5.25 -7.62 -1.09
N GLN A 306 -4.91 -8.69 -0.38
CA GLN A 306 -5.89 -9.56 0.25
C GLN A 306 -6.16 -9.10 1.70
N PHE A 307 -6.82 -7.95 1.85
CA PHE A 307 -7.07 -7.34 3.15
C PHE A 307 -8.03 -8.13 4.05
N SER A 308 -8.84 -9.04 3.50
CA SER A 308 -9.71 -9.91 4.32
C SER A 308 -8.96 -11.04 5.02
N LEU A 309 -7.76 -11.39 4.53
CA LEU A 309 -6.98 -12.51 5.08
C LEU A 309 -6.51 -12.26 6.52
N PRO A 310 -5.90 -11.11 6.89
CA PRO A 310 -5.42 -10.87 8.24
C PRO A 310 -6.51 -11.05 9.33
N PRO A 311 -7.69 -10.39 9.26
CA PRO A 311 -8.70 -10.54 10.29
C PRO A 311 -9.31 -11.95 10.34
N LEU A 312 -9.41 -12.65 9.20
CA LEU A 312 -9.93 -14.03 9.18
C LEU A 312 -8.95 -15.03 9.80
N VAL A 313 -7.64 -14.90 9.50
CA VAL A 313 -6.62 -15.75 10.13
C VAL A 313 -6.48 -15.41 11.60
N LEU A 314 -6.49 -14.13 11.99
CA LEU A 314 -6.46 -13.72 13.39
C LEU A 314 -7.63 -14.32 14.18
N HIS A 315 -8.85 -14.19 13.64
CA HIS A 315 -10.04 -14.80 14.22
C HIS A 315 -9.88 -16.33 14.40
N ALA A 316 -9.43 -17.02 13.35
CA ALA A 316 -9.25 -18.47 13.39
C ALA A 316 -8.25 -18.89 14.47
N MET A 317 -7.15 -18.17 14.61
CA MET A 317 -6.09 -18.47 15.58
C MET A 317 -6.49 -18.12 17.02
N LEU A 318 -7.20 -17.00 17.23
CA LEU A 318 -7.64 -16.58 18.57
C LEU A 318 -8.71 -17.50 19.14
N PHE A 319 -9.66 -17.94 18.31
CA PHE A 319 -10.82 -18.69 18.76
C PHE A 319 -10.76 -20.20 18.43
N GLY A 320 -9.67 -20.68 17.84
CA GLY A 320 -9.45 -22.09 17.54
C GLY A 320 -10.49 -22.65 16.56
N THR A 321 -10.96 -21.89 15.58
CA THR A 321 -12.00 -22.28 14.65
C THR A 321 -11.75 -21.79 13.22
N THR A 322 -11.90 -22.68 12.24
CA THR A 322 -11.81 -22.34 10.81
C THR A 322 -13.17 -22.06 10.17
N LYS A 323 -14.24 -22.00 10.96
CA LYS A 323 -15.62 -21.88 10.48
C LYS A 323 -15.87 -20.68 9.56
N ARG A 324 -15.07 -19.62 9.70
CA ARG A 324 -15.13 -18.42 8.85
C ARG A 324 -14.09 -18.44 7.75
N LEU A 325 -12.87 -18.85 8.08
CA LEU A 325 -11.74 -18.87 7.17
C LEU A 325 -11.89 -19.94 6.08
N ALA A 326 -12.23 -21.19 6.41
CA ALA A 326 -12.27 -22.28 5.45
C ALA A 326 -13.30 -22.05 4.32
N PRO A 327 -14.58 -21.69 4.59
CA PRO A 327 -15.53 -21.38 3.53
C PRO A 327 -15.11 -20.19 2.66
N TRP A 328 -14.42 -19.21 3.25
CA TRP A 328 -13.90 -18.06 2.50
C TRP A 328 -12.77 -18.49 1.54
N ILE A 329 -11.85 -19.37 1.97
CA ILE A 329 -10.82 -19.94 1.10
C ILE A 329 -11.46 -20.79 -0.01
N ASP A 330 -12.45 -21.61 0.30
CA ASP A 330 -13.13 -22.47 -0.67
C ASP A 330 -13.91 -21.65 -1.74
N ALA A 331 -14.42 -20.49 -1.36
CA ALA A 331 -15.13 -19.58 -2.24
C ALA A 331 -14.21 -18.62 -2.99
N PHE A 332 -12.89 -18.73 -2.83
CA PHE A 332 -11.93 -17.78 -3.36
C PHE A 332 -11.88 -17.82 -4.88
N GLU A 333 -12.31 -16.74 -5.51
CA GLU A 333 -12.21 -16.60 -6.95
C GLU A 333 -10.76 -16.31 -7.37
N ARG A 334 -10.31 -17.04 -8.39
CA ARG A 334 -8.98 -16.78 -8.95
C ARG A 334 -8.96 -15.40 -9.63
N PRO A 335 -7.89 -14.61 -9.44
CA PRO A 335 -7.74 -13.34 -10.14
C PRO A 335 -7.70 -13.58 -11.66
N PRO A 336 -7.98 -12.56 -12.48
CA PRO A 336 -7.83 -12.63 -13.92
C PRO A 336 -6.44 -13.07 -14.35
N ALA A 337 -6.31 -13.63 -15.54
CA ALA A 337 -5.02 -14.07 -16.08
C ALA A 337 -3.98 -12.92 -16.08
N GLY A 338 -2.80 -13.18 -15.54
CA GLY A 338 -1.73 -12.18 -15.38
C GLY A 338 -1.88 -11.28 -14.14
N CYS A 339 -2.94 -11.46 -13.35
CA CYS A 339 -3.14 -10.78 -12.08
C CYS A 339 -2.89 -11.71 -10.89
N ALA A 340 -2.64 -11.13 -9.70
CA ALA A 340 -2.44 -11.87 -8.47
C ALA A 340 -2.97 -11.09 -7.25
N PHE A 341 -3.26 -11.79 -6.16
CA PHE A 341 -3.38 -11.14 -4.85
C PHE A 341 -2.01 -10.98 -4.18
N LEU A 342 -1.84 -9.92 -3.41
CA LEU A 342 -0.78 -9.81 -2.41
C LEU A 342 -1.36 -10.28 -1.07
N ASP A 343 -1.01 -11.49 -0.66
CA ASP A 343 -1.44 -12.08 0.60
C ASP A 343 -0.53 -11.62 1.73
N MET A 344 -1.07 -10.96 2.73
CA MET A 344 -0.32 -10.53 3.91
C MET A 344 -1.10 -10.79 5.19
N LEU A 345 -0.40 -10.88 6.33
CA LEU A 345 -1.01 -10.92 7.65
C LEU A 345 -0.71 -9.66 8.46
N ALA A 346 0.35 -8.96 8.14
CA ALA A 346 0.76 -7.71 8.76
C ALA A 346 1.43 -6.80 7.73
N SER A 347 1.37 -5.52 7.99
CA SER A 347 2.13 -4.47 7.31
C SER A 347 2.53 -3.39 8.32
N HIS A 348 2.98 -2.24 7.85
CA HIS A 348 3.21 -1.05 8.65
C HIS A 348 1.91 -0.40 9.19
N ASP A 349 0.76 -0.78 8.64
CA ASP A 349 -0.56 -0.39 9.12
C ASP A 349 -1.08 -1.34 10.21
N GLY A 350 -2.18 -0.97 10.84
CA GLY A 350 -2.92 -1.89 11.71
C GLY A 350 -3.68 -2.96 10.90
N ILE A 351 -4.19 -3.98 11.60
CA ILE A 351 -5.05 -5.00 11.01
C ILE A 351 -6.42 -4.37 10.73
N GLY A 352 -6.77 -4.21 9.46
CA GLY A 352 -8.02 -3.58 9.03
C GLY A 352 -9.25 -4.40 9.41
N LEU A 353 -10.29 -3.71 9.93
CA LEU A 353 -11.55 -4.35 10.31
C LEU A 353 -12.66 -4.18 9.26
N MET A 354 -12.53 -3.20 8.35
CA MET A 354 -13.49 -3.05 7.25
C MET A 354 -13.53 -4.26 6.30
N PRO A 355 -12.40 -4.88 5.94
CA PRO A 355 -12.40 -6.07 5.09
C PRO A 355 -13.02 -7.32 5.74
N ALA A 356 -13.21 -7.30 7.06
CA ALA A 356 -13.91 -8.37 7.79
C ALA A 356 -15.44 -8.21 7.77
N GLN A 357 -15.96 -7.03 7.41
CA GLN A 357 -17.40 -6.77 7.37
C GLN A 357 -18.09 -7.67 6.34
N GLY A 358 -19.20 -8.27 6.75
CA GLY A 358 -19.92 -9.26 5.95
C GLY A 358 -19.30 -10.67 5.96
N LEU A 359 -18.03 -10.82 6.38
CA LEU A 359 -17.34 -12.10 6.55
C LEU A 359 -17.40 -12.59 8.00
N LEU A 360 -17.23 -11.69 8.97
CA LEU A 360 -17.39 -11.93 10.39
C LEU A 360 -18.64 -11.21 10.92
N PRO A 361 -19.44 -11.82 11.81
CA PRO A 361 -20.47 -11.11 12.57
C PRO A 361 -19.86 -10.01 13.44
N GLU A 362 -20.60 -8.93 13.68
CA GLU A 362 -20.12 -7.80 14.50
C GLU A 362 -19.70 -8.24 15.91
N ALA A 363 -20.38 -9.22 16.52
CA ALA A 363 -20.00 -9.75 17.82
C ALA A 363 -18.63 -10.46 17.77
N GLU A 364 -18.34 -11.23 16.73
CA GLU A 364 -17.04 -11.91 16.57
C GLU A 364 -15.92 -10.89 16.31
N ILE A 365 -16.21 -9.78 15.60
CA ILE A 365 -15.28 -8.65 15.43
C ILE A 365 -15.02 -7.99 16.79
N ALA A 366 -16.05 -7.74 17.61
CA ALA A 366 -15.91 -7.16 18.94
C ALA A 366 -15.06 -8.06 19.86
N ASP A 367 -15.32 -9.36 19.88
CA ASP A 367 -14.55 -10.34 20.66
C ASP A 367 -13.07 -10.35 20.24
N MET A 368 -12.78 -10.20 18.94
CA MET A 368 -11.42 -10.11 18.39
C MET A 368 -10.74 -8.80 18.82
N VAL A 369 -11.45 -7.67 18.77
CA VAL A 369 -10.96 -6.37 19.27
C VAL A 369 -10.58 -6.49 20.74
N ASP A 370 -11.48 -7.04 21.57
CA ASP A 370 -11.25 -7.21 23.01
C ASP A 370 -10.05 -8.14 23.29
N ALA A 371 -9.87 -9.19 22.51
CA ALA A 371 -8.72 -10.08 22.64
C ALA A 371 -7.41 -9.33 22.35
N VAL A 372 -7.32 -8.61 21.25
CA VAL A 372 -6.10 -7.87 20.88
C VAL A 372 -5.80 -6.74 21.88
N VAL A 373 -6.81 -6.07 22.41
CA VAL A 373 -6.63 -5.08 23.49
C VAL A 373 -6.06 -5.74 24.76
N ARG A 374 -6.58 -6.91 25.15
CA ARG A 374 -6.00 -7.67 26.28
C ARG A 374 -4.54 -8.07 26.03
N HIS A 375 -4.18 -8.31 24.78
CA HIS A 375 -2.80 -8.61 24.38
C HIS A 375 -1.88 -7.36 24.30
N GLY A 376 -2.41 -6.19 24.69
CA GLY A 376 -1.67 -4.93 24.68
C GLY A 376 -1.73 -4.15 23.37
N GLY A 377 -2.56 -4.57 22.41
CA GLY A 377 -2.81 -3.80 21.18
C GLY A 377 -3.69 -2.58 21.41
N LEU A 378 -3.71 -1.68 20.44
CA LEU A 378 -4.49 -0.44 20.44
C LEU A 378 -5.54 -0.48 19.32
N VAL A 379 -6.63 0.26 19.51
CA VAL A 379 -7.73 0.34 18.52
C VAL A 379 -7.74 1.71 17.85
N GLY A 380 -7.53 1.72 16.55
CA GLY A 380 -7.83 2.88 15.70
C GLY A 380 -9.34 2.97 15.47
N VAL A 381 -9.90 4.17 15.58
CA VAL A 381 -11.33 4.41 15.36
C VAL A 381 -11.55 5.33 14.17
N ARG A 382 -12.69 5.19 13.51
CA ARG A 382 -13.21 6.11 12.50
C ARG A 382 -14.55 6.68 12.92
N ASP A 383 -14.88 7.84 12.39
CA ASP A 383 -16.22 8.38 12.53
C ASP A 383 -17.21 7.63 11.64
N SER A 384 -18.42 7.45 12.16
CA SER A 384 -19.56 6.97 11.40
C SER A 384 -20.83 7.68 11.83
N PRO A 385 -21.92 7.65 11.02
CA PRO A 385 -23.22 8.23 11.40
C PRO A 385 -23.79 7.64 12.70
N LEU A 386 -23.32 6.46 13.13
CA LEU A 386 -23.71 5.77 14.36
C LEU A 386 -22.72 5.97 15.52
N GLY A 387 -21.79 6.94 15.39
CA GLY A 387 -20.70 7.22 16.33
C GLY A 387 -19.38 6.52 15.96
N PRO A 388 -18.35 6.68 16.81
CA PRO A 388 -17.03 6.08 16.58
C PRO A 388 -17.11 4.55 16.45
N ARG A 389 -16.45 4.00 15.43
CA ARG A 389 -16.38 2.55 15.16
C ARG A 389 -14.93 2.10 15.09
N PRO A 390 -14.57 0.92 15.61
CA PRO A 390 -13.27 0.31 15.37
C PRO A 390 -12.98 0.23 13.87
N TYR A 391 -11.79 0.66 13.49
CA TYR A 391 -11.34 0.70 12.10
C TYR A 391 -10.16 -0.23 11.85
N GLU A 392 -9.18 -0.24 12.77
CA GLU A 392 -8.00 -1.07 12.70
C GLU A 392 -7.51 -1.47 14.09
N LEU A 393 -6.80 -2.59 14.17
CA LEU A 393 -6.11 -3.07 15.36
C LEU A 393 -4.61 -2.79 15.21
N ASN A 394 -4.06 -1.90 16.02
CA ASN A 394 -2.66 -1.57 16.03
C ASN A 394 -1.94 -2.49 17.02
N SER A 395 -1.21 -3.45 16.48
CA SER A 395 -0.42 -4.44 17.21
C SER A 395 0.57 -5.09 16.25
N THR A 396 1.68 -5.59 16.75
CA THR A 396 2.49 -6.54 15.97
C THR A 396 1.69 -7.83 15.78
N TRP A 397 1.91 -8.52 14.67
CA TRP A 397 1.23 -9.80 14.41
C TRP A 397 1.54 -10.84 15.49
N PHE A 398 2.76 -10.83 16.04
CA PHE A 398 3.18 -11.74 17.08
C PHE A 398 2.36 -11.58 18.37
N ASP A 399 2.20 -10.36 18.85
CA ASP A 399 1.44 -10.09 20.07
C ASP A 399 -0.08 -10.10 19.83
N ALA A 400 -0.56 -9.74 18.64
CA ALA A 400 -1.98 -9.89 18.31
C ALA A 400 -2.47 -11.34 18.51
N LEU A 401 -1.64 -12.33 18.19
CA LEU A 401 -1.95 -13.76 18.28
C LEU A 401 -1.92 -14.32 19.71
N SER A 402 -1.22 -13.68 20.65
CA SER A 402 -0.95 -14.26 21.98
C SER A 402 -0.75 -13.17 23.02
N ASP A 403 -1.40 -13.33 24.17
CA ASP A 403 -1.18 -12.46 25.33
C ASP A 403 0.28 -12.57 25.81
N PRO A 404 1.09 -11.50 25.75
CA PRO A 404 2.46 -11.51 26.24
C PRO A 404 2.55 -11.77 27.74
N ASN A 405 1.48 -11.49 28.51
CA ASN A 405 1.40 -11.64 29.95
C ASN A 405 0.55 -12.88 30.37
N GLY A 406 0.03 -13.64 29.39
CA GLY A 406 -0.87 -14.77 29.63
C GLY A 406 -0.20 -16.03 30.17
N GLY A 407 1.13 -16.02 30.39
CA GLY A 407 1.88 -17.16 30.95
C GLY A 407 2.10 -18.33 29.98
N GLU A 408 1.73 -18.20 28.71
CA GLU A 408 2.04 -19.20 27.70
C GLU A 408 3.55 -19.35 27.47
N PRO A 409 4.06 -20.58 27.26
CA PRO A 409 5.45 -20.78 26.85
C PRO A 409 5.76 -20.05 25.53
N GLU A 410 6.91 -19.38 25.47
CA GLU A 410 7.33 -18.66 24.25
C GLU A 410 7.40 -19.58 23.03
N SER A 411 7.75 -20.86 23.21
CA SER A 411 7.72 -21.85 22.12
C SER A 411 6.34 -21.98 21.48
N LEU A 412 5.27 -22.02 22.27
CA LEU A 412 3.91 -22.12 21.77
C LEU A 412 3.47 -20.84 21.02
N ARG A 413 3.90 -19.67 21.51
CA ARG A 413 3.66 -18.39 20.84
C ARG A 413 4.36 -18.34 19.47
N ILE A 414 5.61 -18.84 19.41
CA ILE A 414 6.38 -18.96 18.16
C ILE A 414 5.68 -19.91 17.20
N ASP A 415 5.28 -21.10 17.66
CA ASP A 415 4.62 -22.11 16.82
C ASP A 415 3.27 -21.58 16.26
N ARG A 416 2.49 -20.87 17.08
CA ARG A 416 1.24 -20.22 16.64
C ARG A 416 1.51 -19.15 15.59
N HIS A 417 2.52 -18.33 15.77
CA HIS A 417 2.93 -17.30 14.81
C HIS A 417 3.36 -17.93 13.47
N LEU A 418 4.17 -18.96 13.50
CA LEU A 418 4.61 -19.67 12.30
C LEU A 418 3.45 -20.40 11.62
N ALA A 419 2.54 -21.01 12.38
CA ALA A 419 1.34 -21.66 11.83
C ALA A 419 0.43 -20.67 11.10
N ALA A 420 0.20 -19.47 11.67
CA ALA A 420 -0.57 -18.42 11.02
C ALA A 420 0.07 -17.98 9.70
N ASN A 421 1.40 -17.76 9.70
CA ASN A 421 2.13 -17.40 8.49
C ASN A 421 2.18 -18.55 7.46
N ALA A 422 2.20 -19.80 7.90
CA ALA A 422 2.10 -20.96 7.00
C ALA A 422 0.76 -21.01 6.24
N ILE A 423 -0.35 -20.60 6.89
CA ILE A 423 -1.66 -20.46 6.21
C ILE A 423 -1.54 -19.46 5.05
N MET A 424 -0.99 -18.27 5.29
CA MET A 424 -0.78 -17.26 4.24
C MET A 424 0.10 -17.78 3.11
N LEU A 425 1.22 -18.41 3.46
CA LEU A 425 2.21 -18.93 2.50
C LEU A 425 1.68 -20.13 1.67
N ALA A 426 0.62 -20.79 2.12
CA ALA A 426 -0.04 -21.88 1.38
C ALA A 426 -1.07 -21.40 0.36
N LEU A 427 -1.45 -20.11 0.37
CA LEU A 427 -2.39 -19.55 -0.60
C LEU A 427 -1.71 -19.24 -1.94
N ALA A 428 -2.51 -19.12 -2.99
CA ALA A 428 -2.04 -18.94 -4.37
C ALA A 428 -1.63 -17.50 -4.71
N GLY A 429 -1.69 -16.54 -3.77
CA GLY A 429 -1.25 -15.16 -3.95
C GLY A 429 0.26 -14.98 -3.79
N ILE A 430 0.74 -13.75 -3.93
CA ILE A 430 2.13 -13.35 -3.67
C ILE A 430 2.24 -13.03 -2.17
N PRO A 431 3.08 -13.72 -1.39
CA PRO A 431 3.24 -13.39 0.02
C PRO A 431 3.85 -12.00 0.22
N GLY A 432 3.15 -11.15 0.97
CA GLY A 432 3.67 -9.90 1.53
C GLY A 432 4.15 -10.14 2.96
N VAL A 433 5.44 -10.16 3.16
CA VAL A 433 6.08 -10.47 4.45
C VAL A 433 6.53 -9.18 5.11
N TYR A 434 5.84 -8.76 6.17
CA TYR A 434 6.30 -7.62 6.95
C TYR A 434 7.54 -7.98 7.76
N VAL A 435 8.55 -7.13 7.74
CA VAL A 435 9.86 -7.43 8.35
C VAL A 435 9.76 -7.85 9.81
N HIS A 436 8.85 -7.24 10.59
CA HIS A 436 8.62 -7.59 12.00
C HIS A 436 8.04 -8.98 12.22
N SER A 437 7.29 -9.50 11.24
CA SER A 437 6.80 -10.88 11.28
C SER A 437 7.94 -11.89 11.17
N MET A 438 9.03 -11.56 10.50
CA MET A 438 10.20 -12.44 10.38
C MET A 438 10.98 -12.62 11.70
N PHE A 439 10.78 -11.73 12.67
CA PHE A 439 11.50 -11.77 13.95
C PHE A 439 10.61 -12.04 15.16
N GLY A 440 9.29 -12.16 14.96
CA GLY A 440 8.33 -12.25 16.07
C GLY A 440 8.44 -11.05 17.00
N THR A 441 8.54 -9.86 16.42
CA THR A 441 8.76 -8.61 17.16
C THR A 441 7.56 -8.33 18.07
N PRO A 442 7.78 -7.97 19.36
CA PRO A 442 6.71 -7.59 20.26
C PRO A 442 6.21 -6.16 20.01
N ASN A 443 5.09 -5.79 20.63
CA ASN A 443 4.54 -4.45 20.63
C ASN A 443 5.54 -3.44 21.23
N ASP A 444 5.74 -2.30 20.57
CA ASP A 444 6.59 -1.20 21.01
C ASP A 444 5.74 -0.09 21.67
N HIS A 445 5.38 -0.30 22.92
CA HIS A 445 4.62 0.68 23.68
C HIS A 445 5.44 1.96 23.96
N ALA A 446 6.77 1.83 24.11
CA ALA A 446 7.63 2.98 24.37
C ALA A 446 7.60 3.96 23.18
N ALA A 447 7.62 3.49 21.95
CA ALA A 447 7.50 4.34 20.77
C ALA A 447 6.12 5.01 20.67
N VAL A 448 5.05 4.36 21.14
CA VAL A 448 3.71 4.98 21.23
C VAL A 448 3.69 6.09 22.29
N ASP A 449 4.24 5.83 23.49
CA ASP A 449 4.29 6.79 24.59
C ASP A 449 5.13 8.04 24.20
N GLU A 450 6.22 7.84 23.44
CA GLU A 450 7.08 8.93 22.97
C GLU A 450 6.38 9.79 21.89
N THR A 451 5.67 9.16 20.95
CA THR A 451 5.18 9.85 19.74
C THR A 451 3.70 10.19 19.78
N GLY A 452 2.91 9.52 20.62
CA GLY A 452 1.45 9.59 20.62
C GLY A 452 0.80 8.92 19.39
N ILE A 453 1.58 8.24 18.54
CA ILE A 453 1.10 7.64 17.29
C ILE A 453 0.87 6.14 17.51
N ALA A 454 -0.39 5.69 17.49
CA ALA A 454 -0.78 4.30 17.76
C ALA A 454 -0.07 3.27 16.84
N ARG A 455 0.13 3.60 15.56
CA ARG A 455 0.81 2.72 14.60
C ARG A 455 2.29 2.49 14.89
N ARG A 456 2.93 3.33 15.74
CA ARG A 456 4.33 3.10 16.16
C ARG A 456 4.50 1.79 16.95
N ILE A 457 3.44 1.26 17.52
CA ILE A 457 3.44 -0.02 18.23
C ILE A 457 3.97 -1.19 17.39
N ASN A 458 3.77 -1.16 16.08
CA ASN A 458 4.21 -2.21 15.16
C ASN A 458 5.34 -1.77 14.21
N ARG A 459 6.03 -0.65 14.53
CA ARG A 459 7.11 -0.06 13.72
C ARG A 459 8.41 0.14 14.51
N PRO A 460 8.82 -0.78 15.45
CA PRO A 460 10.08 -0.61 16.17
C PRO A 460 11.25 -0.61 15.18
N ARG A 461 12.32 0.10 15.53
CA ARG A 461 13.54 0.16 14.73
C ARG A 461 14.65 -0.62 15.40
N PHE A 462 15.40 -1.39 14.64
CA PHE A 462 16.53 -2.17 15.13
C PHE A 462 17.84 -1.47 14.84
N THR A 463 18.78 -1.53 15.77
CA THR A 463 20.18 -1.36 15.40
C THR A 463 20.68 -2.66 14.75
N GLU A 464 21.55 -2.55 13.75
CA GLU A 464 22.16 -3.72 13.09
C GLU A 464 22.88 -4.62 14.12
N THR A 465 23.51 -4.01 15.12
CA THR A 465 24.22 -4.74 16.17
C THR A 465 23.26 -5.58 17.02
N GLU A 466 22.15 -5.02 17.48
CA GLU A 466 21.16 -5.74 18.28
C GLU A 466 20.51 -6.86 17.48
N LEU A 467 20.10 -6.58 16.24
CA LEU A 467 19.49 -7.59 15.39
C LEU A 467 20.46 -8.72 15.04
N SER A 468 21.72 -8.39 14.73
CA SER A 468 22.75 -9.39 14.46
C SER A 468 23.06 -10.26 15.69
N ALA A 469 23.10 -9.67 16.88
CA ALA A 469 23.27 -10.41 18.12
C ALA A 469 22.08 -11.36 18.38
N ALA A 470 20.86 -10.87 18.20
CA ALA A 470 19.64 -11.68 18.34
C ALA A 470 19.59 -12.83 17.32
N LEU A 471 19.95 -12.60 16.05
CA LEU A 471 20.02 -13.63 15.02
C LEU A 471 21.22 -14.59 15.23
N GLY A 472 22.25 -14.17 15.95
CA GLY A 472 23.40 -15.02 16.33
C GLY A 472 23.12 -15.97 17.49
N ASP A 473 22.08 -15.70 18.29
CA ASP A 473 21.71 -16.53 19.46
C ASP A 473 20.60 -17.54 19.08
N PRO A 474 20.90 -18.86 19.00
CA PRO A 474 19.91 -19.89 18.67
C PRO A 474 18.74 -19.97 19.66
N SER A 475 18.88 -19.45 20.87
CA SER A 475 17.83 -19.46 21.89
C SER A 475 16.88 -18.25 21.77
N SER A 476 17.29 -17.20 21.07
CA SER A 476 16.48 -15.99 20.94
C SER A 476 15.20 -16.23 20.15
N ARG A 477 14.14 -15.49 20.48
CA ARG A 477 12.88 -15.47 19.72
C ARG A 477 13.14 -15.11 18.26
N ALA A 478 13.88 -14.03 18.01
CA ALA A 478 14.15 -13.52 16.67
C ALA A 478 14.79 -14.59 15.78
N ARG A 479 15.78 -15.31 16.28
CA ARG A 479 16.43 -16.39 15.56
C ARG A 479 15.48 -17.55 15.27
N ARG A 480 14.75 -18.02 16.28
CA ARG A 480 13.81 -19.15 16.15
C ARG A 480 12.67 -18.85 15.17
N VAL A 481 12.10 -17.64 15.23
CA VAL A 481 11.07 -17.21 14.28
C VAL A 481 11.65 -17.07 12.89
N PHE A 482 12.81 -16.43 12.75
CA PHE A 482 13.49 -16.26 11.46
C PHE A 482 13.80 -17.59 10.79
N ASP A 483 14.35 -18.57 11.51
CA ASP A 483 14.66 -19.90 10.96
C ASP A 483 13.38 -20.62 10.50
N GLY A 484 12.33 -20.58 11.31
CA GLY A 484 11.02 -21.15 10.95
C GLY A 484 10.40 -20.48 9.73
N TYR A 485 10.43 -19.14 9.68
CA TYR A 485 9.89 -18.38 8.56
C TYR A 485 10.68 -18.64 7.26
N ALA A 486 12.01 -18.65 7.34
CA ALA A 486 12.88 -18.99 6.21
C ALA A 486 12.64 -20.42 5.69
N ALA A 487 12.38 -21.37 6.59
CA ALA A 487 12.01 -22.73 6.20
C ALA A 487 10.68 -22.79 5.44
N LEU A 488 9.67 -22.03 5.91
CA LEU A 488 8.37 -21.94 5.23
C LEU A 488 8.49 -21.30 3.83
N LEU A 489 9.26 -20.21 3.68
CA LEU A 489 9.50 -19.58 2.38
C LEU A 489 10.21 -20.52 1.41
N ARG A 490 11.24 -21.26 1.88
CA ARG A 490 11.93 -22.27 1.05
C ARG A 490 11.01 -23.41 0.66
N ALA A 491 10.16 -23.87 1.59
CA ALA A 491 9.17 -24.93 1.30
C ALA A 491 8.21 -24.48 0.21
N ARG A 492 7.66 -23.25 0.30
CA ARG A 492 6.81 -22.68 -0.74
C ARG A 492 7.54 -22.64 -2.10
N ALA A 493 8.74 -22.06 -2.15
CA ALA A 493 9.50 -21.91 -3.39
C ALA A 493 9.89 -23.26 -4.06
N ALA A 494 9.87 -24.35 -3.30
CA ALA A 494 10.17 -25.69 -3.79
C ALA A 494 8.95 -26.50 -4.27
N HIS A 495 7.74 -25.96 -4.08
CA HIS A 495 6.48 -26.67 -4.38
C HIS A 495 5.57 -25.78 -5.24
N PRO A 496 5.65 -25.90 -6.60
CA PRO A 496 4.85 -25.10 -7.55
C PRO A 496 3.36 -25.45 -7.51
#